data_618b144f9053362a82ea88391284e2e4
#
_entry.id   618b144f9053362a82ea88391284e2e4
#
_cell.length_a   1.000
_cell.length_b   1.000
_cell.length_c   1.000
_cell.angle_alpha   90.00
_cell.angle_beta   90.00
_cell.angle_gamma   90.00
#
_symmetry.space_group_name_H-M   'P 1'
#
loop_
_entity.id
_entity.type
_entity.pdbx_description
1 polymer ?
#
loop_
_entity_poly.entity_id
_entity_poly.type
_entity_poly.pdbx_seq_one_letter_code
_entity_poly.pdbx_strand_id
1 'polypeptide(L)'
;AGHGSFLHDENAVTYLAEAVAKLGNHTFPLVISDSVAEFLSAVAEETGLDFDPASPDLDGTLRKLGSIARIVGATLRDTANPTMLKAGYKANVIPQTAEAVIDCRVVPGRQAEFEREVDELIGPNVEREWITALDSYETTFDGHLVDAMNAAVLAHDENGRTVPYMLSGGTDAKAFAKLGIRCFGFAPLKLPPELDFAALFHGVDERVPVESLEFGTQVLEHFLLHS
;
A
#
# COMPACT_ATOMS: atom_id res chain seq x y z
N ALA A 1 33.07 -14.46 -10.69
CA ALA A 1 33.38 -15.46 -9.64
C ALA A 1 34.88 -15.53 -9.39
N GLY A 2 35.29 -15.73 -8.14
CA GLY A 2 36.71 -15.77 -7.79
C GLY A 2 37.01 -16.30 -6.39
N HIS A 3 38.29 -16.50 -6.10
CA HIS A 3 38.71 -16.92 -4.77
C HIS A 3 38.92 -15.69 -3.88
N GLY A 4 38.30 -15.68 -2.70
CA GLY A 4 38.27 -14.53 -1.77
C GLY A 4 39.66 -14.06 -1.24
N SER A 5 40.73 -14.80 -1.50
CA SER A 5 42.09 -14.39 -1.10
C SER A 5 42.78 -13.50 -2.14
N PHE A 6 42.21 -13.27 -3.30
CA PHE A 6 42.74 -12.41 -4.34
C PHE A 6 42.04 -11.06 -4.34
N LEU A 7 42.70 -10.04 -4.94
CA LEU A 7 42.08 -8.75 -5.22
C LEU A 7 41.09 -8.92 -6.38
N HIS A 8 39.91 -8.38 -6.23
CA HIS A 8 38.87 -8.36 -7.24
C HIS A 8 38.29 -6.96 -7.37
N ASP A 9 38.19 -6.47 -8.58
CA ASP A 9 37.58 -5.18 -8.89
C ASP A 9 36.05 -5.26 -8.92
N GLU A 10 35.53 -6.47 -9.13
CA GLU A 10 34.10 -6.76 -9.24
C GLU A 10 33.65 -7.83 -8.26
N ASN A 11 32.49 -7.57 -7.58
CA ASN A 11 31.91 -8.53 -6.65
C ASN A 11 30.38 -8.40 -6.67
N ALA A 12 29.72 -9.45 -7.14
CA ALA A 12 28.26 -9.48 -7.24
C ALA A 12 27.55 -9.24 -5.90
N VAL A 13 28.14 -9.73 -4.81
CA VAL A 13 27.60 -9.56 -3.45
C VAL A 13 27.67 -8.07 -3.05
N THR A 14 28.78 -7.41 -3.31
CA THR A 14 28.96 -5.99 -2.99
C THR A 14 28.00 -5.12 -3.79
N TYR A 15 27.92 -5.32 -5.10
CA TYR A 15 27.01 -4.56 -5.96
C TYR A 15 25.54 -4.72 -5.55
N LEU A 16 25.13 -5.97 -5.28
CA LEU A 16 23.76 -6.22 -4.80
C LEU A 16 23.50 -5.60 -3.44
N ALA A 17 24.44 -5.72 -2.49
CA ALA A 17 24.28 -5.16 -1.16
C ALA A 17 24.14 -3.63 -1.19
N GLU A 18 24.90 -2.95 -2.03
CA GLU A 18 24.79 -1.50 -2.24
C GLU A 18 23.44 -1.10 -2.82
N ALA A 19 22.96 -1.81 -3.84
CA ALA A 19 21.66 -1.57 -4.46
C ALA A 19 20.51 -1.80 -3.47
N VAL A 20 20.54 -2.91 -2.74
CA VAL A 20 19.53 -3.23 -1.71
C VAL A 20 19.52 -2.20 -0.59
N ALA A 21 20.70 -1.76 -0.13
CA ALA A 21 20.80 -0.74 0.91
C ALA A 21 20.27 0.63 0.43
N LYS A 22 20.55 1.01 -0.81
CA LYS A 22 20.01 2.25 -1.40
C LYS A 22 18.48 2.18 -1.49
N LEU A 23 17.91 1.10 -2.04
CA LEU A 23 16.47 0.93 -2.14
C LEU A 23 15.79 0.91 -0.76
N GLY A 24 16.31 0.13 0.18
CA GLY A 24 15.71 -0.03 1.50
C GLY A 24 15.79 1.21 2.39
N ASN A 25 16.74 2.11 2.13
CA ASN A 25 16.87 3.39 2.86
C ASN A 25 16.27 4.58 2.09
N HIS A 26 15.84 4.37 0.86
CA HIS A 26 15.26 5.44 0.06
C HIS A 26 13.85 5.77 0.53
N THR A 27 13.52 7.04 0.58
CA THR A 27 12.17 7.52 0.86
C THR A 27 11.63 8.17 -0.41
N PHE A 28 10.71 7.50 -1.05
CA PHE A 28 10.04 8.05 -2.23
C PHE A 28 9.21 9.29 -1.87
N PRO A 29 9.01 10.22 -2.82
CA PRO A 29 8.25 11.44 -2.58
C PRO A 29 6.79 11.13 -2.19
N LEU A 30 6.19 12.02 -1.40
CA LEU A 30 4.77 11.99 -1.11
C LEU A 30 3.97 12.30 -2.38
N VAL A 31 2.96 11.50 -2.61
CA VAL A 31 1.98 11.69 -3.69
C VAL A 31 0.59 11.42 -3.13
N ILE A 32 -0.27 12.41 -3.20
CA ILE A 32 -1.64 12.30 -2.72
C ILE A 32 -2.53 12.14 -3.95
N SER A 33 -3.11 10.97 -4.11
CA SER A 33 -4.12 10.72 -5.13
C SER A 33 -5.48 11.28 -4.70
N ASP A 34 -6.41 11.39 -5.64
CA ASP A 34 -7.73 11.97 -5.37
C ASP A 34 -8.48 11.20 -4.27
N SER A 35 -8.47 9.86 -4.32
CA SER A 35 -9.11 9.02 -3.29
C SER A 35 -8.48 9.22 -1.90
N VAL A 36 -7.17 9.39 -1.84
CA VAL A 36 -6.46 9.63 -0.57
C VAL A 36 -6.74 11.03 -0.05
N ALA A 37 -6.83 12.04 -0.92
CA ALA A 37 -7.18 13.41 -0.55
C ALA A 37 -8.60 13.48 0.05
N GLU A 38 -9.57 12.82 -0.59
CA GLU A 38 -10.95 12.75 -0.10
C GLU A 38 -11.04 12.03 1.26
N PHE A 39 -10.33 10.91 1.41
CA PHE A 39 -10.27 10.19 2.69
C PHE A 39 -9.70 11.06 3.80
N LEU A 40 -8.55 11.69 3.58
CA LEU A 40 -7.90 12.54 4.56
C LEU A 40 -8.72 13.78 4.92
N SER A 41 -9.44 14.36 3.94
CA SER A 41 -10.37 15.46 4.18
C SER A 41 -11.53 15.03 5.08
N ALA A 42 -12.11 13.84 4.83
CA ALA A 42 -13.17 13.31 5.67
C ALA A 42 -12.69 13.01 7.11
N VAL A 43 -11.49 12.47 7.26
CA VAL A 43 -10.88 12.23 8.59
C VAL A 43 -10.60 13.56 9.30
N ALA A 44 -10.14 14.57 8.59
CA ALA A 44 -9.89 15.91 9.14
C ALA A 44 -11.19 16.57 9.67
N GLU A 45 -12.27 16.47 8.89
CA GLU A 45 -13.61 16.96 9.31
C GLU A 45 -14.08 16.25 10.60
N GLU A 46 -13.94 14.93 10.68
CA GLU A 46 -14.40 14.15 11.81
C GLU A 46 -13.55 14.36 13.08
N THR A 47 -12.24 14.49 12.92
CA THR A 47 -11.29 14.61 14.04
C THR A 47 -10.98 16.05 14.44
N GLY A 48 -11.38 17.04 13.62
CA GLY A 48 -10.99 18.44 13.79
C GLY A 48 -9.50 18.70 13.51
N LEU A 49 -8.81 17.77 12.83
CA LEU A 49 -7.41 17.92 12.44
C LEU A 49 -7.31 18.90 11.28
N ASP A 50 -6.40 19.86 11.38
CA ASP A 50 -6.07 20.74 10.24
C ASP A 50 -5.21 19.95 9.25
N PHE A 51 -5.81 19.58 8.13
CA PHE A 51 -5.17 18.85 7.04
C PHE A 51 -5.07 19.72 5.79
N ASP A 52 -3.85 20.03 5.39
CA ASP A 52 -3.55 20.69 4.11
C ASP A 52 -2.61 19.76 3.30
N PRO A 53 -3.08 19.20 2.17
CA PRO A 53 -2.25 18.34 1.32
C PRO A 53 -1.04 19.06 0.72
N ALA A 54 -1.06 20.40 0.67
CA ALA A 54 0.05 21.21 0.21
C ALA A 54 1.02 21.61 1.33
N SER A 55 0.76 21.19 2.56
CA SER A 55 1.60 21.53 3.71
C SER A 55 3.03 21.02 3.54
N PRO A 56 4.06 21.84 3.78
CA PRO A 56 5.45 21.40 3.75
C PRO A 56 5.79 20.39 4.87
N ASP A 57 4.99 20.34 5.94
CA ASP A 57 5.09 19.35 7.03
C ASP A 57 3.93 18.34 6.99
N LEU A 58 3.64 17.81 5.82
CA LEU A 58 2.59 16.80 5.67
C LEU A 58 2.91 15.53 6.48
N ASP A 59 4.16 15.08 6.49
CA ASP A 59 4.60 13.93 7.30
C ASP A 59 4.37 14.15 8.80
N GLY A 60 4.59 15.38 9.30
CA GLY A 60 4.29 15.76 10.70
C GLY A 60 2.79 15.73 11.00
N THR A 61 1.98 16.20 10.08
CA THR A 61 0.52 16.17 10.19
C THR A 61 -0.01 14.74 10.17
N LEU A 62 0.48 13.89 9.26
CA LEU A 62 0.09 12.49 9.15
C LEU A 62 0.43 11.70 10.43
N ARG A 63 1.57 11.96 11.06
CA ARG A 63 1.92 11.33 12.34
C ARG A 63 0.91 11.61 13.47
N LYS A 64 0.18 12.71 13.41
CA LYS A 64 -0.86 13.06 14.40
C LYS A 64 -2.13 12.21 14.24
N LEU A 65 -2.30 11.51 13.09
CA LEU A 65 -3.42 10.61 12.82
C LEU A 65 -3.33 9.27 13.61
N GLY A 66 -2.26 9.03 14.37
CA GLY A 66 -2.14 7.82 15.19
C GLY A 66 -2.19 6.53 14.39
N SER A 67 -3.12 5.62 14.70
CA SER A 67 -3.29 4.34 14.00
C SER A 67 -3.66 4.50 12.52
N ILE A 68 -4.41 5.54 12.17
CA ILE A 68 -4.78 5.87 10.78
C ILE A 68 -3.54 6.13 9.93
N ALA A 69 -2.50 6.74 10.50
CA ALA A 69 -1.24 6.98 9.80
C ALA A 69 -0.59 5.69 9.26
N ARG A 70 -0.78 4.55 9.90
CA ARG A 70 -0.27 3.25 9.42
C ARG A 70 -1.00 2.80 8.17
N ILE A 71 -2.31 2.99 8.15
CA ILE A 71 -3.19 2.57 7.06
C ILE A 71 -2.91 3.44 5.83
N VAL A 72 -2.85 4.76 6.04
CA VAL A 72 -2.70 5.74 4.95
C VAL A 72 -1.24 5.87 4.50
N GLY A 73 -0.27 5.72 5.40
CA GLY A 73 1.14 5.94 5.10
C GLY A 73 1.68 5.13 3.90
N ALA A 74 1.19 3.90 3.74
CA ALA A 74 1.56 3.03 2.63
C ALA A 74 0.88 3.38 1.30
N THR A 75 -0.08 4.30 1.29
CA THR A 75 -0.79 4.77 0.08
C THR A 75 -0.36 6.17 -0.36
N LEU A 76 0.53 6.81 0.41
CA LEU A 76 0.99 8.17 0.20
C LEU A 76 2.30 8.28 -0.56
N ARG A 77 2.98 7.18 -0.78
CA ARG A 77 4.25 7.13 -1.52
C ARG A 77 4.50 5.75 -2.08
N ASP A 78 5.31 5.68 -3.11
CA ASP A 78 5.83 4.42 -3.59
C ASP A 78 6.71 3.77 -2.53
N THR A 79 6.81 2.44 -2.53
CA THR A 79 7.70 1.71 -1.63
C THR A 79 8.48 0.63 -2.37
N ALA A 80 9.71 0.36 -1.94
CA ALA A 80 10.54 -0.73 -2.43
C ALA A 80 11.19 -1.42 -1.22
N ASN A 81 10.57 -2.51 -0.77
CA ASN A 81 10.98 -3.22 0.43
C ASN A 81 11.75 -4.49 0.09
N PRO A 82 13.05 -4.60 0.41
CA PRO A 82 13.80 -5.85 0.26
C PRO A 82 13.19 -6.95 1.15
N THR A 83 12.82 -8.09 0.54
CA THR A 83 12.18 -9.20 1.25
C THR A 83 13.01 -10.48 1.25
N MET A 84 13.86 -10.68 0.23
CA MET A 84 14.73 -11.85 0.15
C MET A 84 16.10 -11.45 -0.37
N LEU A 85 17.14 -12.17 0.12
CA LEU A 85 18.53 -12.02 -0.31
C LEU A 85 19.16 -13.40 -0.46
N LYS A 86 19.83 -13.63 -1.58
CA LYS A 86 20.53 -14.89 -1.86
C LYS A 86 21.86 -14.60 -2.54
N ALA A 87 22.97 -15.04 -1.92
CA ALA A 87 24.29 -14.87 -2.49
C ALA A 87 25.25 -15.94 -1.94
N GLY A 88 26.13 -16.43 -2.81
CA GLY A 88 27.20 -17.33 -2.45
C GLY A 88 26.76 -18.76 -2.05
N TYR A 89 27.72 -19.67 -2.05
CA TYR A 89 27.53 -21.07 -1.66
C TYR A 89 28.71 -21.62 -0.85
N LYS A 90 29.83 -20.88 -0.77
CA LYS A 90 31.04 -21.28 -0.08
C LYS A 90 31.78 -20.07 0.47
N ALA A 91 32.28 -20.16 1.69
CA ALA A 91 32.82 -19.04 2.46
C ALA A 91 34.02 -18.33 1.83
N ASN A 92 34.81 -19.03 1.00
CA ASN A 92 36.03 -18.48 0.38
C ASN A 92 35.88 -18.23 -1.13
N VAL A 93 34.64 -18.22 -1.67
CA VAL A 93 34.38 -18.02 -3.10
C VAL A 93 33.46 -16.81 -3.28
N ILE A 94 33.90 -15.86 -4.09
CA ILE A 94 33.06 -14.76 -4.58
C ILE A 94 32.12 -15.35 -5.63
N PRO A 95 30.79 -15.32 -5.43
CA PRO A 95 29.85 -15.89 -6.38
C PRO A 95 29.77 -15.08 -7.67
N GLN A 96 29.37 -15.72 -8.73
CA GLN A 96 29.13 -15.07 -10.02
C GLN A 96 27.87 -14.20 -10.01
N THR A 97 26.85 -14.64 -9.26
CA THR A 97 25.56 -14.00 -9.17
C THR A 97 25.12 -13.81 -7.72
N ALA A 98 24.37 -12.76 -7.47
CA ALA A 98 23.67 -12.50 -6.24
C ALA A 98 22.28 -11.96 -6.59
N GLU A 99 21.26 -12.32 -5.83
CA GLU A 99 19.87 -12.02 -6.13
C GLU A 99 19.15 -11.46 -4.89
N ALA A 100 18.27 -10.51 -5.10
CA ALA A 100 17.35 -10.00 -4.08
C ALA A 100 15.94 -9.94 -4.64
N VAL A 101 14.95 -10.14 -3.79
CA VAL A 101 13.54 -9.89 -4.11
C VAL A 101 13.10 -8.63 -3.38
N ILE A 102 12.48 -7.73 -4.11
CA ILE A 102 11.99 -6.44 -3.61
C ILE A 102 10.47 -6.40 -3.81
N ASP A 103 9.71 -6.24 -2.74
CA ASP A 103 8.27 -5.96 -2.80
C ASP A 103 8.08 -4.46 -3.07
N CYS A 104 7.50 -4.14 -4.22
CA CYS A 104 7.26 -2.77 -4.65
C CYS A 104 5.76 -2.46 -4.60
N ARG A 105 5.41 -1.31 -4.00
CA ARG A 105 4.05 -0.77 -4.03
C ARG A 105 4.10 0.59 -4.69
N VAL A 106 3.33 0.75 -5.75
CA VAL A 106 3.38 1.94 -6.60
C VAL A 106 2.05 2.67 -6.53
N VAL A 107 2.08 3.96 -6.27
CA VAL A 107 0.90 4.83 -6.29
C VAL A 107 0.33 4.87 -7.70
N PRO A 108 -1.01 4.86 -7.88
CA PRO A 108 -1.62 4.92 -9.20
C PRO A 108 -1.06 6.04 -10.09
N GLY A 109 -0.76 5.70 -11.35
CA GLY A 109 -0.24 6.62 -12.35
C GLY A 109 1.27 6.89 -12.28
N ARG A 110 2.01 6.34 -11.31
CA ARG A 110 3.44 6.63 -11.11
C ARG A 110 4.40 5.55 -11.61
N GLN A 111 3.90 4.53 -12.28
CA GLN A 111 4.71 3.36 -12.66
C GLN A 111 6.02 3.76 -13.39
N ALA A 112 5.93 4.66 -14.38
CA ALA A 112 7.09 5.05 -15.18
C ALA A 112 8.14 5.85 -14.38
N GLU A 113 7.70 6.74 -13.50
CA GLU A 113 8.58 7.50 -12.59
C GLU A 113 9.25 6.58 -11.59
N PHE A 114 8.48 5.69 -10.98
CA PHE A 114 8.99 4.70 -10.03
C PHE A 114 10.05 3.80 -10.64
N GLU A 115 9.80 3.25 -11.83
CA GLU A 115 10.77 2.40 -12.52
C GLU A 115 12.07 3.11 -12.82
N ARG A 116 12.00 4.35 -13.31
CA ARG A 116 13.18 5.17 -13.57
C ARG A 116 13.97 5.44 -12.28
N GLU A 117 13.29 5.79 -11.19
CA GLU A 117 13.92 6.06 -9.90
C GLU A 117 14.58 4.80 -9.31
N VAL A 118 13.94 3.64 -9.45
CA VAL A 118 14.53 2.35 -9.06
C VAL A 118 15.80 2.05 -9.89
N ASP A 119 15.75 2.25 -11.22
CA ASP A 119 16.90 2.02 -12.09
C ASP A 119 18.09 2.92 -11.74
N GLU A 120 17.82 4.19 -11.38
CA GLU A 120 18.84 5.11 -10.89
C GLU A 120 19.46 4.67 -9.55
N LEU A 121 18.63 4.16 -8.63
CA LEU A 121 19.09 3.72 -7.31
C LEU A 121 19.93 2.45 -7.38
N ILE A 122 19.54 1.45 -8.17
CA ILE A 122 20.28 0.19 -8.28
C ILE A 122 21.58 0.36 -9.06
N GLY A 123 21.63 1.32 -9.98
CA GLY A 123 22.81 1.64 -10.77
C GLY A 123 23.16 0.62 -11.85
N PRO A 124 24.26 0.81 -12.59
CA PRO A 124 24.53 0.08 -13.82
C PRO A 124 25.03 -1.37 -13.62
N ASN A 125 25.38 -1.76 -12.40
CA ASN A 125 25.94 -3.09 -12.10
C ASN A 125 24.87 -4.10 -11.64
N VAL A 126 23.61 -3.68 -11.55
CA VAL A 126 22.48 -4.51 -11.14
C VAL A 126 21.38 -4.40 -12.18
N GLU A 127 20.87 -5.53 -12.61
CA GLU A 127 19.72 -5.62 -13.50
C GLU A 127 18.49 -5.99 -12.69
N ARG A 128 17.33 -5.42 -13.02
CA ARG A 128 16.04 -5.81 -12.45
C ARG A 128 15.17 -6.56 -13.45
N GLU A 129 14.40 -7.47 -12.92
CA GLU A 129 13.38 -8.22 -13.65
C GLU A 129 12.09 -8.22 -12.85
N TRP A 130 10.95 -8.03 -13.51
CA TRP A 130 9.65 -8.11 -12.86
C TRP A 130 9.19 -9.57 -12.74
N ILE A 131 9.09 -10.07 -11.50
CA ILE A 131 8.48 -11.38 -11.21
C ILE A 131 6.97 -11.28 -11.44
N THR A 132 6.38 -10.17 -10.99
CA THR A 132 4.96 -9.85 -11.19
C THR A 132 4.83 -8.34 -11.36
N ALA A 133 4.16 -7.90 -12.39
CA ALA A 133 3.82 -6.51 -12.61
C ALA A 133 2.30 -6.38 -12.78
N LEU A 134 1.68 -5.70 -11.84
CA LEU A 134 0.25 -5.37 -11.86
C LEU A 134 0.10 -3.87 -11.68
N ASP A 135 -0.55 -3.22 -12.62
CA ASP A 135 -0.83 -1.80 -12.54
C ASP A 135 -1.63 -1.47 -11.28
N SER A 136 -1.30 -0.35 -10.65
CA SER A 136 -2.10 0.19 -9.57
C SER A 136 -3.43 0.68 -10.12
N TYR A 137 -4.49 0.55 -9.33
CA TYR A 137 -5.84 0.90 -9.75
C TYR A 137 -6.44 1.97 -8.83
N GLU A 138 -7.00 2.98 -9.44
CA GLU A 138 -7.81 4.00 -8.78
C GLU A 138 -9.05 4.28 -9.63
N THR A 139 -10.18 4.60 -8.99
CA THR A 139 -11.42 4.99 -9.65
C THR A 139 -12.09 6.12 -8.86
N THR A 140 -12.90 6.91 -9.52
CA THR A 140 -13.72 7.94 -8.88
C THR A 140 -14.73 7.31 -7.93
N PHE A 141 -14.95 7.95 -6.78
CA PHE A 141 -15.88 7.49 -5.75
C PHE A 141 -17.27 8.10 -5.98
N ASP A 142 -17.96 7.61 -7.03
CA ASP A 142 -19.26 8.11 -7.46
C ASP A 142 -20.11 7.02 -8.12
N GLY A 143 -21.37 7.35 -8.37
CA GLY A 143 -22.30 6.54 -9.15
C GLY A 143 -23.15 5.59 -8.32
N HIS A 144 -24.03 4.87 -9.01
CA HIS A 144 -25.12 4.09 -8.40
C HIS A 144 -24.68 3.12 -7.29
N LEU A 145 -23.52 2.43 -7.50
CA LEU A 145 -23.01 1.50 -6.48
C LEU A 145 -22.56 2.23 -5.20
N VAL A 146 -21.92 3.38 -5.34
CA VAL A 146 -21.49 4.20 -4.20
C VAL A 146 -22.71 4.75 -3.47
N ASP A 147 -23.72 5.22 -4.20
CA ASP A 147 -24.99 5.69 -3.63
C ASP A 147 -25.70 4.57 -2.87
N ALA A 148 -25.74 3.35 -3.43
CA ALA A 148 -26.33 2.18 -2.78
C ALA A 148 -25.57 1.74 -1.52
N MET A 149 -24.22 1.76 -1.55
CA MET A 149 -23.40 1.49 -0.37
C MET A 149 -23.67 2.50 0.75
N ASN A 150 -23.73 3.79 0.39
CA ASN A 150 -24.03 4.85 1.36
C ASN A 150 -25.45 4.72 1.95
N ALA A 151 -26.44 4.45 1.11
CA ALA A 151 -27.82 4.23 1.56
C ALA A 151 -27.91 3.03 2.52
N ALA A 152 -27.22 1.94 2.22
CA ALA A 152 -27.20 0.76 3.06
C ALA A 152 -26.56 1.03 4.44
N VAL A 153 -25.47 1.80 4.50
CA VAL A 153 -24.84 2.21 5.76
C VAL A 153 -25.80 3.08 6.57
N LEU A 154 -26.40 4.10 5.95
CA LEU A 154 -27.31 5.03 6.61
C LEU A 154 -28.59 4.37 7.14
N ALA A 155 -29.06 3.29 6.50
CA ALA A 155 -30.22 2.53 6.96
C ALA A 155 -29.96 1.81 8.30
N HIS A 156 -28.72 1.55 8.67
CA HIS A 156 -28.34 0.83 9.89
C HIS A 156 -27.53 1.70 10.88
N ASP A 157 -26.98 2.82 10.40
CA ASP A 157 -26.29 3.83 11.22
C ASP A 157 -26.57 5.21 10.65
N GLU A 158 -27.45 5.98 11.28
CA GLU A 158 -27.85 7.33 10.84
C GLU A 158 -26.69 8.34 10.78
N ASN A 159 -25.61 8.07 11.54
CA ASN A 159 -24.39 8.87 11.54
C ASN A 159 -23.29 8.25 10.66
N GLY A 160 -23.58 7.12 9.99
CA GLY A 160 -22.64 6.45 9.12
C GLY A 160 -22.30 7.30 7.89
N ARG A 161 -21.06 7.23 7.46
CA ARG A 161 -20.57 7.93 6.27
C ARG A 161 -19.68 6.99 5.47
N THR A 162 -19.91 6.89 4.16
CA THR A 162 -18.99 6.22 3.26
C THR A 162 -17.96 7.21 2.73
N VAL A 163 -16.70 6.82 2.75
CA VAL A 163 -15.58 7.60 2.22
C VAL A 163 -14.70 6.69 1.37
N PRO A 164 -14.05 7.21 0.31
CA PRO A 164 -13.09 6.42 -0.44
C PRO A 164 -11.90 6.05 0.45
N TYR A 165 -11.38 4.85 0.27
CA TYR A 165 -10.18 4.40 0.94
C TYR A 165 -9.31 3.62 -0.05
N MET A 166 -8.05 4.00 -0.18
CA MET A 166 -7.09 3.26 -1.00
C MET A 166 -6.46 2.14 -0.18
N LEU A 167 -6.64 0.91 -0.64
CA LEU A 167 -5.99 -0.26 -0.04
C LEU A 167 -4.59 -0.43 -0.63
N SER A 168 -3.56 -0.50 0.21
CA SER A 168 -2.18 -0.78 -0.21
C SER A 168 -1.93 -2.23 -0.65
N GLY A 169 -2.90 -3.12 -0.40
CA GLY A 169 -2.88 -4.53 -0.80
C GLY A 169 -3.31 -4.75 -2.25
N GLY A 170 -3.05 -5.96 -2.76
CA GLY A 170 -3.57 -6.40 -4.05
C GLY A 170 -4.99 -6.95 -3.92
N THR A 171 -5.85 -6.66 -4.91
CA THR A 171 -7.21 -7.21 -5.04
C THR A 171 -7.49 -7.61 -6.48
N ASP A 172 -8.53 -8.38 -6.71
CA ASP A 172 -8.99 -8.77 -8.05
C ASP A 172 -9.48 -7.57 -8.88
N ALA A 173 -9.73 -6.42 -8.24
CA ALA A 173 -10.08 -5.17 -8.91
C ALA A 173 -9.10 -4.81 -10.04
N LYS A 174 -7.80 -5.10 -9.86
CA LYS A 174 -6.77 -4.87 -10.90
C LYS A 174 -7.01 -5.68 -12.17
N ALA A 175 -7.56 -6.89 -12.05
CA ALA A 175 -7.90 -7.72 -13.21
C ALA A 175 -9.17 -7.21 -13.91
N PHE A 176 -10.19 -6.87 -13.14
CA PHE A 176 -11.45 -6.35 -13.67
C PHE A 176 -11.31 -4.95 -14.28
N ALA A 177 -10.44 -4.11 -13.74
CA ALA A 177 -10.14 -2.78 -14.28
C ALA A 177 -9.62 -2.85 -15.73
N LYS A 178 -8.84 -3.89 -16.08
CA LYS A 178 -8.38 -4.12 -17.47
C LYS A 178 -9.54 -4.38 -18.45
N LEU A 179 -10.69 -4.77 -17.94
CA LEU A 179 -11.93 -4.96 -18.72
C LEU A 179 -12.83 -3.71 -18.69
N GLY A 180 -12.37 -2.60 -18.10
CA GLY A 180 -13.14 -1.38 -17.95
C GLY A 180 -14.21 -1.44 -16.85
N ILE A 181 -14.15 -2.44 -15.97
CA ILE A 181 -15.08 -2.62 -14.86
C ILE A 181 -14.59 -1.82 -13.66
N ARG A 182 -15.45 -0.94 -13.12
CA ARG A 182 -15.20 -0.22 -11.89
C ARG A 182 -15.45 -1.15 -10.70
N CYS A 183 -14.50 -1.19 -9.78
CA CYS A 183 -14.53 -2.06 -8.62
C CYS A 183 -14.36 -1.25 -7.34
N PHE A 184 -15.17 -1.58 -6.34
CA PHE A 184 -15.11 -1.00 -5.00
C PHE A 184 -15.01 -2.12 -3.97
N GLY A 185 -14.16 -1.93 -2.96
CA GLY A 185 -14.20 -2.75 -1.75
C GLY A 185 -15.29 -2.21 -0.83
N PHE A 186 -16.09 -3.11 -0.26
CA PHE A 186 -17.12 -2.74 0.71
C PHE A 186 -17.21 -3.78 1.82
N ALA A 187 -16.66 -3.46 2.98
CA ALA A 187 -16.66 -4.28 4.18
C ALA A 187 -17.17 -3.45 5.37
N PRO A 188 -18.49 -3.24 5.48
CA PRO A 188 -19.09 -2.33 6.46
C PRO A 188 -19.07 -2.94 7.86
N LEU A 189 -17.97 -2.82 8.57
CA LEU A 189 -17.81 -3.27 9.95
C LEU A 189 -17.89 -2.08 10.91
N LYS A 190 -18.81 -2.09 11.88
CA LYS A 190 -18.85 -1.11 12.96
C LYS A 190 -17.93 -1.60 14.07
N LEU A 191 -16.68 -1.15 14.03
CA LEU A 191 -15.64 -1.56 14.96
C LEU A 191 -15.62 -0.68 16.21
N PRO A 192 -15.30 -1.24 17.40
CA PRO A 192 -15.10 -0.44 18.60
C PRO A 192 -13.94 0.55 18.42
N PRO A 193 -14.06 1.80 18.91
CA PRO A 193 -13.00 2.82 18.72
C PRO A 193 -11.65 2.44 19.32
N GLU A 194 -11.63 1.63 20.37
CA GLU A 194 -10.44 1.14 21.06
C GLU A 194 -9.73 0.00 20.32
N LEU A 195 -10.35 -0.60 19.31
CA LEU A 195 -9.76 -1.70 18.53
C LEU A 195 -8.90 -1.16 17.40
N ASP A 196 -7.58 -1.26 17.53
CA ASP A 196 -6.67 -1.02 16.40
C ASP A 196 -6.72 -2.19 15.41
N PHE A 197 -7.83 -2.23 14.63
CA PHE A 197 -8.12 -3.34 13.71
C PHE A 197 -7.01 -3.54 12.67
N ALA A 198 -6.42 -2.45 12.19
CA ALA A 198 -5.35 -2.52 11.18
C ALA A 198 -4.08 -3.19 11.73
N ALA A 199 -3.81 -3.05 13.02
CA ALA A 199 -2.66 -3.71 13.66
C ALA A 199 -2.85 -5.21 13.84
N LEU A 200 -4.09 -5.71 13.69
CA LEU A 200 -4.40 -7.14 13.85
C LEU A 200 -4.19 -7.95 12.57
N PHE A 201 -4.11 -7.33 11.40
CA PHE A 201 -3.94 -8.04 10.13
C PHE A 201 -2.68 -8.91 10.13
N HIS A 202 -2.86 -10.20 9.87
CA HIS A 202 -1.82 -11.23 9.91
C HIS A 202 -1.11 -11.34 11.28
N GLY A 203 -1.70 -10.77 12.33
CA GLY A 203 -1.21 -10.85 13.69
C GLY A 203 -1.63 -12.15 14.41
N VAL A 204 -0.94 -12.44 15.54
CA VAL A 204 -1.21 -13.65 16.36
C VAL A 204 -2.63 -13.62 16.96
N ASP A 205 -3.18 -12.43 17.18
CA ASP A 205 -4.46 -12.19 17.85
C ASP A 205 -5.49 -11.54 16.92
N GLU A 206 -5.41 -11.86 15.63
CA GLU A 206 -6.32 -11.36 14.60
C GLU A 206 -7.76 -11.80 14.92
N ARG A 207 -8.65 -10.84 15.03
CA ARG A 207 -10.04 -11.06 15.42
C ARG A 207 -10.98 -9.96 14.95
N VAL A 208 -12.25 -10.30 14.83
CA VAL A 208 -13.35 -9.36 14.55
C VAL A 208 -14.43 -9.56 15.62
N PRO A 209 -14.96 -8.47 16.22
CA PRO A 209 -16.10 -8.57 17.13
C PRO A 209 -17.35 -9.17 16.43
N VAL A 210 -18.10 -9.99 17.13
CA VAL A 210 -19.30 -10.64 16.58
C VAL A 210 -20.35 -9.60 16.19
N GLU A 211 -20.55 -8.59 17.02
CA GLU A 211 -21.48 -7.50 16.77
C GLU A 211 -21.14 -6.72 15.49
N SER A 212 -19.84 -6.57 15.20
CA SER A 212 -19.39 -5.94 13.96
C SER A 212 -19.71 -6.78 12.72
N LEU A 213 -19.66 -8.11 12.83
CA LEU A 213 -20.07 -9.03 11.76
C LEU A 213 -21.59 -9.02 11.57
N GLU A 214 -22.36 -8.98 12.65
CA GLU A 214 -23.81 -8.87 12.60
C GLU A 214 -24.25 -7.57 11.91
N PHE A 215 -23.66 -6.44 12.31
CA PHE A 215 -23.89 -5.15 11.65
C PHE A 215 -23.53 -5.21 10.16
N GLY A 216 -22.32 -5.71 9.84
CA GLY A 216 -21.85 -5.80 8.46
C GLY A 216 -22.73 -6.68 7.59
N THR A 217 -23.25 -7.78 8.14
CA THR A 217 -24.19 -8.68 7.45
C THR A 217 -25.49 -7.97 7.10
N GLN A 218 -26.07 -7.21 8.03
CA GLN A 218 -27.30 -6.44 7.80
C GLN A 218 -27.11 -5.36 6.72
N VAL A 219 -26.00 -4.63 6.79
CA VAL A 219 -25.67 -3.61 5.78
C VAL A 219 -25.44 -4.23 4.40
N LEU A 220 -24.71 -5.35 4.31
CA LEU A 220 -24.50 -6.06 3.05
C LEU A 220 -25.80 -6.63 2.48
N GLU A 221 -26.66 -7.19 3.30
CA GLU A 221 -27.98 -7.66 2.86
C GLU A 221 -28.80 -6.50 2.28
N HIS A 222 -28.86 -5.37 2.98
CA HIS A 222 -29.54 -4.17 2.49
C HIS A 222 -28.97 -3.72 1.14
N PHE A 223 -27.65 -3.61 1.03
CA PHE A 223 -26.97 -3.23 -0.20
C PHE A 223 -27.34 -4.16 -1.36
N LEU A 224 -27.23 -5.49 -1.18
CA LEU A 224 -27.49 -6.47 -2.24
C LEU A 224 -28.95 -6.52 -2.69
N LEU A 225 -29.90 -6.16 -1.82
CA LEU A 225 -31.32 -6.15 -2.17
C LEU A 225 -31.76 -4.86 -2.87
N HIS A 226 -30.97 -3.78 -2.78
CA HIS A 226 -31.37 -2.44 -3.27
C HIS A 226 -30.36 -1.80 -4.23
N SER A 227 -29.26 -2.50 -4.59
CA SER A 227 -28.27 -2.04 -5.58
C SER A 227 -28.62 -2.33 -7.02
#